data_2ba65d1c9f4de17e432523d7d2ea240c
#
_entry.id   2ba65d1c9f4de17e432523d7d2ea240c
#
_cell.length_a   1.000
_cell.length_b   1.000
_cell.length_c   1.000
_cell.angle_alpha   90.00
_cell.angle_beta   90.00
_cell.angle_gamma   90.00
#
_symmetry.space_group_name_H-M   'P 1'
#
loop_
_entity.id
_entity.type
_entity.pdbx_description
1 polymer ?
#
loop_
_entity_poly.entity_id
_entity_poly.type
_entity_poly.pdbx_seq_one_letter_code
_entity_poly.pdbx_strand_id
1 'polypeptide(L)'
;MKTQDTIRPLYKPIQSTVIGESLMYKELLPDFQLKDLIYCYWELKTTQKLSEAYTYNVVADGCIDVFFELNNPQNSYVMGFSNTNTEFAINKTFHYIGIRFLPTAFTRLFNVRATELTNRFESLYDVVPALSKFISFKIKDNSTHNEIASLLNDFFCNYLNIYNVDVDKRFFNAFLITLKHRGILNVETDLDTGISSRQLRRMFEHYVGTNVKTFCKVVRFQNLLNLSQQGSRNINKIFYDAGYYDQAHFIKDFKNLYGITPGKSLQK
;
A
#
# COMPACT_ATOMS: atom_id res chain seq x y z
N MET A 1 -25.83 10.47 -8.49
CA MET A 1 -24.45 10.05 -8.14
C MET A 1 -23.73 9.72 -9.42
N LYS A 2 -22.80 10.56 -9.88
CA LYS A 2 -21.98 10.29 -11.06
C LYS A 2 -21.02 9.15 -10.70
N THR A 3 -20.84 8.21 -11.61
CA THR A 3 -19.87 7.10 -11.52
C THR A 3 -18.53 7.66 -11.05
N GLN A 4 -18.24 7.54 -9.75
CA GLN A 4 -16.92 7.83 -9.23
C GLN A 4 -15.99 6.79 -9.84
N ASP A 5 -15.00 7.23 -10.61
CA ASP A 5 -13.88 6.39 -11.03
C ASP A 5 -13.22 5.81 -9.77
N THR A 6 -13.31 4.51 -9.60
CA THR A 6 -12.89 3.80 -8.40
C THR A 6 -11.46 3.27 -8.57
N ILE A 7 -10.64 3.34 -7.53
CA ILE A 7 -9.23 2.89 -7.57
C ILE A 7 -9.16 1.36 -7.52
N ARG A 8 -9.97 0.73 -6.66
CA ARG A 8 -9.90 -0.71 -6.35
C ARG A 8 -9.94 -1.64 -7.56
N PRO A 9 -10.77 -1.42 -8.61
CA PRO A 9 -10.75 -2.25 -9.81
C PRO A 9 -9.48 -2.09 -10.66
N LEU A 10 -8.81 -0.94 -10.54
CA LEU A 10 -7.64 -0.59 -11.34
C LEU A 10 -6.32 -0.97 -10.66
N TYR A 11 -6.32 -1.16 -9.34
CA TYR A 11 -5.11 -1.36 -8.57
C TYR A 11 -5.30 -2.38 -7.44
N LYS A 12 -4.49 -3.44 -7.50
CA LYS A 12 -4.44 -4.48 -6.48
C LYS A 12 -3.01 -4.55 -5.93
N PRO A 13 -2.75 -3.99 -4.74
CA PRO A 13 -1.45 -4.12 -4.10
C PRO A 13 -1.19 -5.56 -3.67
N ILE A 14 0.01 -6.07 -3.98
CA ILE A 14 0.46 -7.41 -3.61
C ILE A 14 1.67 -7.28 -2.70
N GLN A 15 1.63 -7.98 -1.59
CA GLN A 15 2.76 -8.13 -0.67
C GLN A 15 3.46 -9.47 -0.83
N SER A 16 4.65 -9.59 -0.23
CA SER A 16 5.38 -10.84 -0.21
C SER A 16 4.57 -11.94 0.50
N THR A 17 4.66 -13.17 -0.01
CA THR A 17 4.02 -14.31 0.65
C THR A 17 4.69 -14.54 2.00
N VAL A 18 3.90 -14.57 3.06
CA VAL A 18 4.34 -15.02 4.39
C VAL A 18 4.53 -16.53 4.34
N ILE A 19 5.75 -16.98 4.60
CA ILE A 19 6.12 -18.41 4.54
C ILE A 19 6.52 -18.87 5.93
N GLY A 20 5.88 -19.96 6.39
CA GLY A 20 6.18 -20.63 7.65
C GLY A 20 4.93 -21.22 8.30
N GLU A 21 5.00 -22.47 8.79
CA GLU A 21 3.89 -23.14 9.47
C GLU A 21 3.48 -22.42 10.77
N SER A 22 4.40 -21.68 11.35
CA SER A 22 4.18 -20.92 12.59
C SER A 22 3.78 -19.47 12.36
N LEU A 23 3.46 -19.08 11.12
CA LEU A 23 3.05 -17.74 10.75
C LEU A 23 1.66 -17.73 10.14
N MET A 24 0.88 -16.71 10.47
CA MET A 24 -0.43 -16.47 9.88
C MET A 24 -0.52 -15.05 9.35
N TYR A 25 -0.93 -14.94 8.09
CA TYR A 25 -1.31 -13.66 7.47
C TYR A 25 -2.75 -13.76 6.97
N LYS A 26 -3.57 -12.77 7.28
CA LYS A 26 -4.97 -12.72 6.88
C LYS A 26 -5.38 -11.29 6.54
N GLU A 27 -6.21 -11.14 5.53
CA GLU A 27 -6.82 -9.85 5.15
C GLU A 27 -8.34 -9.90 5.30
N LEU A 28 -8.92 -8.82 5.83
CA LEU A 28 -10.35 -8.56 5.84
C LEU A 28 -10.65 -7.33 4.99
N LEU A 29 -11.71 -7.42 4.21
CA LEU A 29 -12.16 -6.29 3.40
C LEU A 29 -12.83 -5.23 4.30
N PRO A 30 -12.67 -3.93 3.99
CA PRO A 30 -13.40 -2.87 4.67
C PRO A 30 -14.88 -2.88 4.28
N ASP A 31 -15.69 -2.09 5.00
CA ASP A 31 -17.06 -1.78 4.59
C ASP A 31 -17.10 -1.22 3.16
N PHE A 32 -18.20 -1.47 2.47
CA PHE A 32 -18.39 -1.05 1.08
C PHE A 32 -18.18 0.46 0.87
N GLN A 33 -18.53 1.29 1.84
CA GLN A 33 -18.33 2.74 1.78
C GLN A 33 -16.86 3.15 1.78
N LEU A 34 -15.98 2.30 2.32
CA LEU A 34 -14.54 2.54 2.49
C LEU A 34 -13.68 1.87 1.40
N LYS A 35 -14.28 1.08 0.53
CA LYS A 35 -13.58 0.23 -0.45
C LYS A 35 -12.62 0.96 -1.38
N ASP A 36 -12.84 2.25 -1.64
CA ASP A 36 -12.00 3.08 -2.51
C ASP A 36 -10.97 3.93 -1.74
N LEU A 37 -10.90 3.73 -0.42
CA LEU A 37 -9.95 4.36 0.48
C LEU A 37 -9.05 3.33 1.15
N ILE A 38 -9.64 2.27 1.69
CA ILE A 38 -8.94 1.20 2.42
C ILE A 38 -8.95 -0.05 1.55
N TYR A 39 -7.76 -0.61 1.30
CA TYR A 39 -7.64 -1.86 0.57
C TYR A 39 -8.04 -3.05 1.44
N CYS A 40 -7.45 -3.16 2.63
CA CYS A 40 -7.76 -4.22 3.60
C CYS A 40 -7.35 -3.82 5.02
N TYR A 41 -7.90 -4.55 5.97
CA TYR A 41 -7.36 -4.70 7.31
C TYR A 41 -6.58 -6.00 7.34
N TRP A 42 -5.28 -5.93 7.64
CA TRP A 42 -4.43 -7.14 7.66
C TRP A 42 -4.00 -7.52 9.07
N GLU A 43 -3.84 -8.81 9.30
CA GLU A 43 -3.33 -9.42 10.52
C GLU A 43 -2.10 -10.26 10.16
N LEU A 44 -1.01 -10.04 10.87
CA LEU A 44 0.22 -10.83 10.78
C LEU A 44 0.63 -11.26 12.18
N LYS A 45 0.64 -12.58 12.44
CA LYS A 45 1.02 -13.10 13.75
C LYS A 45 1.76 -14.42 13.70
N THR A 46 2.45 -14.71 14.79
CA THR A 46 2.96 -16.04 15.07
C THR A 46 1.86 -16.90 15.67
N THR A 47 1.74 -18.16 15.21
CA THR A 47 0.88 -19.20 15.83
C THR A 47 1.62 -19.96 16.90
N GLN A 48 2.96 -20.01 16.80
CA GLN A 48 3.88 -20.58 17.78
C GLN A 48 5.14 -19.71 17.85
N LYS A 49 5.88 -19.78 18.97
CA LYS A 49 7.14 -19.05 19.14
C LYS A 49 8.17 -19.54 18.11
N LEU A 50 8.73 -18.63 17.35
CA LEU A 50 9.76 -18.93 16.35
C LEU A 50 11.10 -19.26 17.00
N SER A 51 11.92 -20.08 16.34
CA SER A 51 13.29 -20.38 16.77
C SER A 51 14.20 -19.15 16.71
N GLU A 52 13.99 -18.32 15.68
CA GLU A 52 14.76 -17.09 15.42
C GLU A 52 13.84 -15.89 15.21
N ALA A 53 14.39 -14.68 15.27
CA ALA A 53 13.67 -13.46 14.89
C ALA A 53 13.26 -13.54 13.41
N TYR A 54 12.08 -13.01 13.10
CA TYR A 54 11.54 -13.03 11.75
C TYR A 54 11.86 -11.73 11.02
N THR A 55 12.30 -11.83 9.79
CA THR A 55 12.44 -10.66 8.91
C THR A 55 11.23 -10.59 7.99
N TYR A 56 10.38 -9.58 8.22
CA TYR A 56 9.25 -9.30 7.36
C TYR A 56 9.66 -8.36 6.23
N ASN A 57 9.48 -8.80 4.99
CA ASN A 57 9.82 -8.03 3.80
C ASN A 57 8.57 -7.38 3.22
N VAL A 58 8.51 -6.05 3.27
CA VAL A 58 7.44 -5.25 2.68
C VAL A 58 7.84 -4.86 1.28
N VAL A 59 7.05 -5.29 0.32
CA VAL A 59 7.22 -5.02 -1.11
C VAL A 59 6.66 -3.63 -1.43
N ALA A 60 7.34 -2.88 -2.30
CA ALA A 60 6.87 -1.58 -2.74
C ALA A 60 5.52 -1.70 -3.47
N ASP A 61 4.47 -1.14 -2.90
CA ASP A 61 3.10 -1.27 -3.41
C ASP A 61 2.36 0.07 -3.57
N GLY A 62 3.03 1.18 -3.25
CA GLY A 62 2.43 2.51 -3.39
C GLY A 62 1.35 2.85 -2.37
N CYS A 63 1.06 1.97 -1.43
CA CYS A 63 0.12 2.18 -0.34
C CYS A 63 0.78 2.90 0.85
N ILE A 64 -0.05 3.39 1.74
CA ILE A 64 0.34 3.82 3.09
C ILE A 64 -0.34 2.87 4.06
N ASP A 65 0.43 2.28 4.97
CA ASP A 65 -0.07 1.36 5.98
C ASP A 65 0.01 2.02 7.36
N VAL A 66 -1.08 1.94 8.11
CA VAL A 66 -1.07 2.17 9.57
C VAL A 66 -1.02 0.81 10.24
N PHE A 67 -0.13 0.62 11.20
CA PHE A 67 0.00 -0.66 11.89
C PHE A 67 0.38 -0.52 13.36
N PHE A 68 0.06 -1.54 14.14
CA PHE A 68 0.37 -1.61 15.58
C PHE A 68 0.47 -3.06 16.03
N GLU A 69 1.17 -3.30 17.12
CA GLU A 69 1.16 -4.60 17.80
C GLU A 69 -0.07 -4.69 18.69
N LEU A 70 -0.86 -5.77 18.54
CA LEU A 70 -2.14 -5.92 19.26
C LEU A 70 -1.96 -5.95 20.78
N ASN A 71 -0.85 -6.49 21.26
CA ASN A 71 -0.51 -6.51 22.68
C ASN A 71 -0.12 -5.12 23.24
N ASN A 72 0.18 -4.17 22.35
CA ASN A 72 0.55 -2.80 22.71
C ASN A 72 0.04 -1.78 21.68
N PRO A 73 -1.29 -1.59 21.57
CA PRO A 73 -1.89 -0.72 20.55
C PRO A 73 -1.58 0.77 20.75
N GLN A 74 -0.97 1.15 21.88
CA GLN A 74 -0.48 2.51 22.11
C GLN A 74 0.70 2.85 21.19
N ASN A 75 1.51 1.85 20.82
CA ASN A 75 2.61 1.98 19.89
C ASN A 75 2.12 1.69 18.48
N SER A 76 1.44 2.68 17.90
CA SER A 76 0.96 2.63 16.52
C SER A 76 1.84 3.48 15.61
N TYR A 77 2.00 3.03 14.37
CA TYR A 77 2.90 3.62 13.37
C TYR A 77 2.18 3.82 12.05
N VAL A 78 2.68 4.75 11.26
CA VAL A 78 2.32 4.91 9.85
C VAL A 78 3.56 4.72 8.99
N MET A 79 3.48 3.81 8.01
CA MET A 79 4.50 3.60 6.99
C MET A 79 4.06 4.26 5.70
N GLY A 80 4.85 5.20 5.20
CA GLY A 80 4.58 5.91 3.97
C GLY A 80 4.94 5.13 2.71
N PHE A 81 4.79 5.79 1.58
CA PHE A 81 5.22 5.26 0.28
C PHE A 81 6.68 4.82 0.33
N SER A 82 6.96 3.61 -0.11
CA SER A 82 8.32 3.12 -0.28
C SER A 82 8.66 2.94 -1.76
N ASN A 83 9.80 3.48 -2.19
CA ASN A 83 10.31 3.31 -3.55
C ASN A 83 11.27 2.11 -3.69
N THR A 84 11.48 1.37 -2.60
CA THR A 84 12.25 0.13 -2.52
C THR A 84 11.54 -0.85 -1.59
N ASN A 85 11.97 -2.11 -1.57
CA ASN A 85 11.57 -3.01 -0.50
C ASN A 85 12.07 -2.51 0.86
N THR A 86 11.33 -2.83 1.90
CA THR A 86 11.70 -2.51 3.28
C THR A 86 11.67 -3.77 4.13
N GLU A 87 12.72 -3.99 4.91
CA GLU A 87 12.84 -5.15 5.80
C GLU A 87 12.65 -4.73 7.25
N PHE A 88 11.79 -5.44 7.96
CA PHE A 88 11.53 -5.25 9.38
C PHE A 88 11.97 -6.50 10.15
N ALA A 89 12.93 -6.31 11.07
CA ALA A 89 13.24 -7.34 12.04
C ALA A 89 12.15 -7.37 13.12
N ILE A 90 11.47 -8.49 13.26
CA ILE A 90 10.38 -8.70 14.19
C ILE A 90 10.79 -9.77 15.21
N ASN A 91 10.27 -9.69 16.42
CA ASN A 91 10.56 -10.64 17.50
C ASN A 91 10.11 -12.08 17.15
N LYS A 92 10.52 -13.03 17.98
CA LYS A 92 10.14 -14.47 17.86
C LYS A 92 8.66 -14.74 18.10
N THR A 93 7.95 -13.80 18.72
CA THR A 93 6.50 -13.82 18.94
C THR A 93 5.98 -12.41 18.69
N PHE A 94 4.94 -12.29 17.89
CA PHE A 94 4.32 -11.00 17.53
C PHE A 94 2.89 -11.19 17.07
N HIS A 95 2.11 -10.12 17.16
CA HIS A 95 0.76 -10.04 16.64
C HIS A 95 0.50 -8.60 16.13
N TYR A 96 0.71 -8.38 14.84
CA TYR A 96 0.47 -7.08 14.20
C TYR A 96 -0.87 -7.03 13.52
N ILE A 97 -1.50 -5.88 13.63
CA ILE A 97 -2.71 -5.48 12.89
C ILE A 97 -2.35 -4.25 12.05
N GLY A 98 -2.88 -4.18 10.84
CA GLY A 98 -2.67 -3.01 9.99
C GLY A 98 -3.86 -2.64 9.12
N ILE A 99 -3.84 -1.41 8.68
CA ILE A 99 -4.80 -0.78 7.78
C ILE A 99 -4.03 -0.38 6.54
N ARG A 100 -4.30 -1.02 5.41
CA ARG A 100 -3.69 -0.65 4.12
C ARG A 100 -4.58 0.33 3.38
N PHE A 101 -4.10 1.55 3.23
CA PHE A 101 -4.78 2.57 2.44
C PHE A 101 -4.37 2.47 0.98
N LEU A 102 -5.35 2.55 0.08
CA LEU A 102 -5.08 2.69 -1.34
C LEU A 102 -4.25 3.97 -1.61
N PRO A 103 -3.43 3.99 -2.66
CA PRO A 103 -2.64 5.17 -3.00
C PRO A 103 -3.49 6.45 -3.04
N THR A 104 -2.99 7.52 -2.48
CA THR A 104 -3.65 8.83 -2.25
C THR A 104 -4.67 8.89 -1.10
N ALA A 105 -5.22 7.76 -0.66
CA ALA A 105 -6.35 7.76 0.27
C ALA A 105 -6.00 8.32 1.66
N PHE A 106 -4.88 7.90 2.24
CA PHE A 106 -4.42 8.37 3.56
C PHE A 106 -4.20 9.89 3.57
N THR A 107 -3.51 10.41 2.56
CA THR A 107 -3.23 11.85 2.44
C THR A 107 -4.49 12.68 2.24
N ARG A 108 -5.45 12.17 1.49
CA ARG A 108 -6.75 12.82 1.30
C ARG A 108 -7.61 12.80 2.57
N LEU A 109 -7.60 11.70 3.31
CA LEU A 109 -8.35 11.56 4.57
C LEU A 109 -7.82 12.51 5.65
N PHE A 110 -6.51 12.55 5.83
CA PHE A 110 -5.89 13.20 7.00
C PHE A 110 -5.18 14.50 6.66
N ASN A 111 -5.21 14.94 5.40
CA ASN A 111 -4.54 16.16 4.93
C ASN A 111 -3.03 16.20 5.28
N VAL A 112 -2.36 15.05 5.19
CA VAL A 112 -0.93 14.88 5.44
C VAL A 112 -0.20 14.85 4.11
N ARG A 113 1.00 15.44 4.02
CA ARG A 113 1.84 15.31 2.83
C ARG A 113 2.48 13.93 2.78
N ALA A 114 2.24 13.17 1.71
CA ALA A 114 2.85 11.86 1.54
C ALA A 114 4.39 11.90 1.54
N THR A 115 5.01 12.98 1.01
CA THR A 115 6.47 13.14 1.01
C THR A 115 7.10 13.19 2.39
N GLU A 116 6.36 13.59 3.42
CA GLU A 116 6.84 13.61 4.81
C GLU A 116 7.00 12.19 5.37
N LEU A 117 6.29 11.22 4.79
CA LEU A 117 6.31 9.82 5.19
C LEU A 117 7.12 8.92 4.24
N THR A 118 7.59 9.43 3.09
CA THR A 118 8.25 8.63 2.06
C THR A 118 9.52 7.94 2.56
N ASN A 119 9.64 6.62 2.32
CA ASN A 119 10.74 5.76 2.75
C ASN A 119 11.00 5.75 4.26
N ARG A 120 9.99 5.98 5.07
CA ARG A 120 10.08 5.92 6.53
C ARG A 120 8.77 5.47 7.15
N PHE A 121 8.83 5.12 8.41
CA PHE A 121 7.66 4.99 9.27
C PHE A 121 7.80 5.97 10.44
N GLU A 122 6.68 6.51 10.87
CA GLU A 122 6.59 7.52 11.93
C GLU A 122 5.57 7.08 12.98
N SER A 123 5.66 7.65 14.18
CA SER A 123 4.62 7.47 15.20
C SER A 123 3.27 7.96 14.64
N LEU A 124 2.24 7.11 14.70
CA LEU A 124 0.90 7.51 14.27
C LEU A 124 0.34 8.66 15.11
N TYR A 125 0.74 8.75 16.40
CA TYR A 125 0.33 9.83 17.26
C TYR A 125 0.80 11.20 16.76
N ASP A 126 2.00 11.27 16.20
CA ASP A 126 2.55 12.53 15.69
C ASP A 126 1.94 12.94 14.34
N VAL A 127 1.44 11.97 13.56
CA VAL A 127 0.89 12.20 12.21
C VAL A 127 -0.63 12.34 12.24
N VAL A 128 -1.35 11.42 12.92
CA VAL A 128 -2.82 11.42 13.05
C VAL A 128 -3.23 11.08 14.48
N PRO A 129 -3.11 12.04 15.43
CA PRO A 129 -3.40 11.82 16.86
C PRO A 129 -4.79 11.22 17.11
N ALA A 130 -5.79 11.61 16.33
CA ALA A 130 -7.17 11.13 16.49
C ALA A 130 -7.28 9.62 16.25
N LEU A 131 -6.65 9.09 15.19
CA LEU A 131 -6.65 7.66 14.89
C LEU A 131 -5.80 6.87 15.90
N SER A 132 -4.63 7.39 16.28
CA SER A 132 -3.78 6.78 17.31
C SER A 132 -4.50 6.63 18.64
N LYS A 133 -5.16 7.70 19.12
CA LYS A 133 -5.99 7.67 20.34
C LYS A 133 -7.14 6.66 20.21
N PHE A 134 -7.84 6.65 19.08
CA PHE A 134 -8.92 5.68 18.85
C PHE A 134 -8.41 4.25 18.98
N ILE A 135 -7.31 3.91 18.29
CA ILE A 135 -6.68 2.58 18.33
C ILE A 135 -6.34 2.21 19.78
N SER A 136 -5.63 3.08 20.51
CA SER A 136 -5.16 2.81 21.87
C SER A 136 -6.30 2.66 22.90
N PHE A 137 -7.43 3.37 22.73
CA PHE A 137 -8.55 3.32 23.67
C PHE A 137 -9.57 2.22 23.36
N LYS A 138 -9.82 1.94 22.07
CA LYS A 138 -10.91 1.05 21.63
C LYS A 138 -10.47 -0.38 21.38
N ILE A 139 -9.24 -0.57 20.92
CA ILE A 139 -8.72 -1.90 20.61
C ILE A 139 -8.05 -2.48 21.85
N LYS A 140 -8.39 -3.73 22.17
CA LYS A 140 -7.87 -4.46 23.32
C LYS A 140 -7.01 -5.63 22.83
N ASP A 141 -6.11 -6.09 23.66
CA ASP A 141 -5.22 -7.22 23.39
C ASP A 141 -5.94 -8.54 23.07
N ASN A 142 -7.16 -8.70 23.58
CA ASN A 142 -8.04 -9.85 23.32
C ASN A 142 -9.04 -9.61 22.18
N SER A 143 -9.00 -8.45 21.49
CA SER A 143 -9.90 -8.17 20.37
C SER A 143 -9.59 -9.10 19.20
N THR A 144 -10.63 -9.66 18.60
CA THR A 144 -10.51 -10.45 17.37
C THR A 144 -10.30 -9.55 16.16
N HIS A 145 -9.72 -10.08 15.07
CA HIS A 145 -9.52 -9.33 13.83
C HIS A 145 -10.84 -8.77 13.26
N ASN A 146 -11.96 -9.53 13.38
CA ASN A 146 -13.28 -9.07 12.94
C ASN A 146 -13.82 -7.92 13.79
N GLU A 147 -13.66 -7.95 15.10
CA GLU A 147 -14.05 -6.87 15.99
C GLU A 147 -13.23 -5.60 15.70
N ILE A 148 -11.92 -5.75 15.51
CA ILE A 148 -11.04 -4.64 15.13
C ILE A 148 -11.48 -4.03 13.79
N ALA A 149 -11.75 -4.85 12.78
CA ALA A 149 -12.23 -4.39 11.49
C ALA A 149 -13.55 -3.63 11.60
N SER A 150 -14.50 -4.10 12.44
CA SER A 150 -15.75 -3.40 12.70
C SER A 150 -15.54 -2.04 13.36
N LEU A 151 -14.71 -1.97 14.40
CA LEU A 151 -14.39 -0.72 15.09
C LEU A 151 -13.72 0.29 14.14
N LEU A 152 -12.81 -0.17 13.27
CA LEU A 152 -12.16 0.68 12.29
C LEU A 152 -13.13 1.15 11.20
N ASN A 153 -14.05 0.29 10.74
CA ASN A 153 -15.12 0.69 9.81
C ASN A 153 -15.96 1.82 10.40
N ASP A 154 -16.41 1.68 11.65
CA ASP A 154 -17.19 2.71 12.36
C ASP A 154 -16.42 4.03 12.46
N PHE A 155 -15.14 3.96 12.82
CA PHE A 155 -14.29 5.15 12.90
C PHE A 155 -14.20 5.86 11.55
N PHE A 156 -13.87 5.15 10.47
CA PHE A 156 -13.67 5.77 9.15
C PHE A 156 -14.99 6.23 8.50
N CYS A 157 -16.09 5.50 8.67
CA CYS A 157 -17.40 5.94 8.20
C CYS A 157 -17.84 7.23 8.92
N ASN A 158 -17.66 7.32 10.24
CA ASN A 158 -17.94 8.53 10.98
C ASN A 158 -16.99 9.67 10.57
N TYR A 159 -15.72 9.39 10.33
CA TYR A 159 -14.76 10.38 9.87
C TYR A 159 -15.17 10.99 8.52
N LEU A 160 -15.60 10.16 7.56
CA LEU A 160 -16.09 10.62 6.25
C LEU A 160 -17.35 11.48 6.32
N ASN A 161 -18.22 11.27 7.30
CA ASN A 161 -19.41 12.10 7.51
C ASN A 161 -19.08 13.52 8.00
N ILE A 162 -17.92 13.68 8.65
CA ILE A 162 -17.49 14.96 9.23
C ILE A 162 -16.57 15.74 8.30
N TYR A 163 -15.67 15.04 7.61
CA TYR A 163 -14.60 15.64 6.80
C TYR A 163 -14.83 15.41 5.32
N ASN A 164 -14.75 16.50 4.55
CA ASN A 164 -14.80 16.40 3.10
C ASN A 164 -13.43 15.93 2.56
N VAL A 165 -13.44 14.80 1.84
CA VAL A 165 -12.24 14.19 1.24
C VAL A 165 -12.17 14.59 -0.22
N ASP A 166 -11.85 15.86 -0.47
CA ASP A 166 -11.77 16.38 -1.83
C ASP A 166 -10.34 16.32 -2.41
N VAL A 167 -10.24 16.28 -3.72
CA VAL A 167 -8.98 16.25 -4.46
C VAL A 167 -9.15 17.00 -5.79
N ASP A 168 -8.11 17.65 -6.28
CA ASP A 168 -8.13 18.25 -7.61
C ASP A 168 -8.45 17.19 -8.67
N LYS A 169 -9.59 17.36 -9.34
CA LYS A 169 -10.10 16.40 -10.34
C LYS A 169 -9.13 16.13 -11.47
N ARG A 170 -8.34 17.14 -11.86
CA ARG A 170 -7.34 17.01 -12.94
C ARG A 170 -6.19 16.11 -12.51
N PHE A 171 -5.70 16.28 -11.28
CA PHE A 171 -4.71 15.37 -10.69
C PHE A 171 -5.27 13.96 -10.56
N PHE A 172 -6.48 13.82 -10.01
CA PHE A 172 -7.07 12.50 -9.80
C PHE A 172 -7.29 11.78 -11.13
N ASN A 173 -7.66 12.50 -12.19
CA ASN A 173 -7.74 11.94 -13.53
C ASN A 173 -6.37 11.45 -14.05
N ALA A 174 -5.30 12.26 -13.91
CA ALA A 174 -3.94 11.83 -14.27
C ALA A 174 -3.50 10.59 -13.47
N PHE A 175 -3.83 10.55 -12.18
CA PHE A 175 -3.58 9.40 -11.31
C PHE A 175 -4.32 8.14 -11.82
N LEU A 176 -5.61 8.25 -12.15
CA LEU A 176 -6.40 7.13 -12.69
C LEU A 176 -5.88 6.68 -14.06
N ILE A 177 -5.46 7.59 -14.94
CA ILE A 177 -4.83 7.25 -16.22
C ILE A 177 -3.58 6.41 -15.96
N THR A 178 -2.75 6.79 -14.98
CA THR A 178 -1.56 6.02 -14.61
C THR A 178 -1.89 4.59 -14.20
N LEU A 179 -2.97 4.39 -13.43
CA LEU A 179 -3.42 3.05 -13.03
C LEU A 179 -4.04 2.26 -14.20
N LYS A 180 -4.89 2.89 -15.02
CA LYS A 180 -5.52 2.29 -16.21
C LYS A 180 -4.48 1.78 -17.21
N HIS A 181 -3.41 2.53 -17.41
CA HIS A 181 -2.28 2.15 -18.26
C HIS A 181 -1.25 1.25 -17.54
N ARG A 182 -1.53 0.82 -16.30
CA ARG A 182 -0.65 -0.08 -15.54
C ARG A 182 0.79 0.44 -15.41
N GLY A 183 0.95 1.77 -15.33
CA GLY A 183 2.24 2.45 -15.30
C GLY A 183 3.02 2.42 -16.63
N ILE A 184 2.41 1.95 -17.72
CA ILE A 184 3.00 1.90 -19.06
C ILE A 184 2.45 3.07 -19.86
N LEU A 185 3.08 4.23 -19.74
CA LEU A 185 2.66 5.46 -20.41
C LEU A 185 3.84 6.43 -20.59
N ASN A 186 3.71 7.33 -21.54
CA ASN A 186 4.58 8.50 -21.66
C ASN A 186 3.99 9.63 -20.81
N VAL A 187 4.70 9.98 -19.72
CA VAL A 187 4.24 10.99 -18.75
C VAL A 187 4.01 12.36 -19.39
N GLU A 188 4.72 12.68 -20.47
CA GLU A 188 4.67 13.99 -21.13
C GLU A 188 3.50 14.13 -22.09
N THR A 189 3.10 13.04 -22.74
CA THR A 189 2.03 13.04 -23.76
C THR A 189 0.71 12.48 -23.25
N ASP A 190 0.75 11.46 -22.40
CA ASP A 190 -0.45 10.69 -22.02
C ASP A 190 -1.15 11.25 -20.78
N LEU A 191 -0.49 12.17 -20.05
CA LEU A 191 -1.03 12.82 -18.85
C LEU A 191 -1.40 14.29 -19.06
N ASP A 192 -1.81 14.67 -20.27
CA ASP A 192 -2.36 16.01 -20.50
C ASP A 192 -3.77 16.12 -19.91
N THR A 193 -3.83 16.59 -18.68
CA THR A 193 -5.08 16.76 -17.90
C THR A 193 -5.35 18.24 -17.58
N GLY A 194 -4.75 19.16 -18.34
CA GLY A 194 -4.92 20.61 -18.16
C GLY A 194 -4.16 21.18 -16.96
N ILE A 195 -3.10 20.49 -16.50
CA ILE A 195 -2.14 20.99 -15.50
C ILE A 195 -0.71 20.89 -16.03
N SER A 196 0.13 21.88 -15.67
CA SER A 196 1.54 21.83 -16.10
C SER A 196 2.29 20.65 -15.50
N SER A 197 3.31 20.15 -16.20
CA SER A 197 4.15 19.03 -15.71
C SER A 197 4.77 19.32 -14.32
N ARG A 198 5.12 20.58 -14.04
CA ARG A 198 5.61 21.03 -12.73
C ARG A 198 4.54 20.90 -11.65
N GLN A 199 3.32 21.33 -11.94
CA GLN A 199 2.20 21.23 -11.00
C GLN A 199 1.80 19.76 -10.78
N LEU A 200 1.72 18.95 -11.84
CA LEU A 200 1.44 17.53 -11.78
C LEU A 200 2.45 16.81 -10.87
N ARG A 201 3.75 17.07 -11.06
CA ARG A 201 4.81 16.53 -10.21
C ARG A 201 4.58 16.87 -8.74
N ARG A 202 4.31 18.14 -8.40
CA ARG A 202 4.05 18.59 -7.02
C ARG A 202 2.83 17.89 -6.41
N MET A 203 1.79 17.64 -7.19
CA MET A 203 0.59 16.95 -6.73
C MET A 203 0.86 15.47 -6.48
N PHE A 204 1.61 14.78 -7.35
CA PHE A 204 2.06 13.41 -7.08
C PHE A 204 2.95 13.33 -5.83
N GLU A 205 3.89 14.22 -5.65
CA GLU A 205 4.71 14.33 -4.44
C GLU A 205 3.83 14.55 -3.20
N HIS A 206 2.81 15.40 -3.28
CA HIS A 206 1.91 15.66 -2.17
C HIS A 206 1.02 14.47 -1.83
N TYR A 207 0.31 13.89 -2.82
CA TYR A 207 -0.72 12.88 -2.59
C TYR A 207 -0.20 11.44 -2.56
N VAL A 208 0.88 11.14 -3.26
CA VAL A 208 1.45 9.80 -3.42
C VAL A 208 2.77 9.64 -2.67
N GLY A 209 3.55 10.72 -2.51
CA GLY A 209 4.85 10.72 -1.85
C GLY A 209 6.02 10.61 -2.83
N THR A 210 5.77 10.60 -4.14
CA THR A 210 6.84 10.49 -5.14
C THR A 210 6.43 11.15 -6.45
N ASN A 211 7.38 11.26 -7.40
CA ASN A 211 7.06 11.74 -8.73
C ASN A 211 6.34 10.68 -9.57
N VAL A 212 5.69 11.12 -10.67
CA VAL A 212 4.92 10.27 -11.58
C VAL A 212 5.73 9.08 -12.10
N LYS A 213 6.97 9.32 -12.55
CA LYS A 213 7.83 8.27 -13.15
C LYS A 213 8.14 7.14 -12.16
N THR A 214 8.43 7.49 -10.90
CA THR A 214 8.66 6.51 -9.84
C THR A 214 7.37 5.77 -9.48
N PHE A 215 6.24 6.46 -9.39
CA PHE A 215 4.95 5.79 -9.17
C PHE A 215 4.59 4.83 -10.31
N CYS A 216 4.80 5.24 -11.57
CA CYS A 216 4.62 4.34 -12.73
C CYS A 216 5.45 3.05 -12.61
N LYS A 217 6.69 3.13 -12.12
CA LYS A 217 7.52 1.94 -11.88
C LYS A 217 6.88 0.99 -10.86
N VAL A 218 6.38 1.53 -9.76
CA VAL A 218 5.71 0.73 -8.71
C VAL A 218 4.43 0.11 -9.26
N VAL A 219 3.59 0.88 -9.97
CA VAL A 219 2.36 0.35 -10.60
C VAL A 219 2.66 -0.75 -11.61
N ARG A 220 3.67 -0.57 -12.45
CA ARG A 220 4.13 -1.57 -13.42
C ARG A 220 4.60 -2.86 -12.73
N PHE A 221 5.38 -2.70 -11.68
CA PHE A 221 5.87 -3.81 -10.88
C PHE A 221 4.73 -4.56 -10.19
N GLN A 222 3.77 -3.88 -9.59
CA GLN A 222 2.59 -4.48 -8.97
C GLN A 222 1.71 -5.20 -10.01
N ASN A 223 1.56 -4.65 -11.22
CA ASN A 223 0.90 -5.34 -12.32
C ASN A 223 1.62 -6.64 -12.70
N LEU A 224 2.96 -6.63 -12.75
CA LEU A 224 3.75 -7.83 -13.00
C LEU A 224 3.52 -8.92 -11.94
N LEU A 225 3.49 -8.55 -10.65
CA LEU A 225 3.18 -9.50 -9.59
C LEU A 225 1.78 -10.09 -9.74
N ASN A 226 0.78 -9.27 -10.11
CA ASN A 226 -0.58 -9.73 -10.39
C ASN A 226 -0.62 -10.75 -11.55
N LEU A 227 0.08 -10.48 -12.63
CA LEU A 227 0.16 -11.39 -13.79
C LEU A 227 0.84 -12.73 -13.43
N SER A 228 1.88 -12.67 -12.59
CA SER A 228 2.59 -13.89 -12.15
C SER A 228 1.69 -14.79 -11.28
N GLN A 229 0.83 -14.22 -10.44
CA GLN A 229 -0.12 -14.98 -9.62
C GLN A 229 -1.24 -15.64 -10.45
N GLN A 230 -1.57 -15.10 -11.63
CA GLN A 230 -2.60 -15.64 -12.52
C GLN A 230 -2.15 -16.85 -13.35
N GLY A 231 -0.97 -17.42 -13.08
CA GLY A 231 -0.50 -18.67 -13.67
C GLY A 231 0.32 -18.53 -14.96
N SER A 232 0.72 -17.33 -15.32
CA SER A 232 1.68 -17.13 -16.42
C SER A 232 3.08 -17.53 -15.93
N ARG A 233 3.51 -18.76 -16.26
CA ARG A 233 4.80 -19.33 -15.80
C ARG A 233 6.02 -18.83 -16.59
N ASN A 234 5.85 -18.13 -17.70
CA ASN A 234 6.97 -17.67 -18.53
C ASN A 234 7.40 -16.26 -18.10
N ILE A 235 8.40 -16.18 -17.23
CA ILE A 235 8.99 -14.93 -16.76
C ILE A 235 9.36 -14.00 -17.91
N ASN A 236 9.92 -14.54 -19.00
CA ASN A 236 10.34 -13.76 -20.17
C ASN A 236 9.16 -13.11 -20.89
N LYS A 237 7.98 -13.73 -20.88
CA LYS A 237 6.76 -13.12 -21.41
C LYS A 237 6.19 -12.07 -20.49
N ILE A 238 6.15 -12.37 -19.18
CA ILE A 238 5.55 -11.48 -18.16
C ILE A 238 6.25 -10.11 -18.14
N PHE A 239 7.58 -10.04 -18.25
CA PHE A 239 8.24 -8.75 -18.15
C PHE A 239 8.00 -7.86 -19.39
N TYR A 240 7.91 -8.45 -20.61
CA TYR A 240 7.51 -7.71 -21.80
C TYR A 240 6.07 -7.21 -21.70
N ASP A 241 5.14 -8.07 -21.27
CA ASP A 241 3.73 -7.70 -21.06
C ASP A 241 3.57 -6.61 -19.98
N ALA A 242 4.49 -6.55 -19.02
CA ALA A 242 4.58 -5.49 -18.02
C ALA A 242 5.30 -4.23 -18.52
N GLY A 243 5.70 -4.14 -19.79
CA GLY A 243 6.28 -2.95 -20.41
C GLY A 243 7.75 -2.70 -20.10
N TYR A 244 8.52 -3.73 -19.75
CA TYR A 244 9.98 -3.61 -19.64
C TYR A 244 10.65 -3.86 -20.99
N TYR A 245 11.63 -3.02 -21.33
CA TYR A 245 12.34 -3.07 -22.62
C TYR A 245 13.41 -4.14 -22.65
N ASP A 246 14.12 -4.35 -21.54
CA ASP A 246 15.20 -5.31 -21.44
C ASP A 246 15.20 -6.04 -20.10
N GLN A 247 15.77 -7.23 -20.10
CA GLN A 247 15.80 -8.13 -18.95
C GLN A 247 16.69 -7.61 -17.81
N ALA A 248 17.79 -6.93 -18.12
CA ALA A 248 18.70 -6.43 -17.08
C ALA A 248 18.05 -5.31 -16.27
N HIS A 249 17.38 -4.38 -16.95
CA HIS A 249 16.59 -3.32 -16.30
C HIS A 249 15.45 -3.91 -15.46
N PHE A 250 14.73 -4.90 -15.99
CA PHE A 250 13.70 -5.61 -15.27
C PHE A 250 14.23 -6.26 -13.98
N ILE A 251 15.32 -7.05 -14.06
CA ILE A 251 15.89 -7.73 -12.89
C ILE A 251 16.33 -6.72 -11.83
N LYS A 252 16.93 -5.60 -12.23
CA LYS A 252 17.36 -4.53 -11.33
C LYS A 252 16.17 -3.86 -10.62
N ASP A 253 15.14 -3.45 -11.37
CA ASP A 253 13.94 -2.84 -10.81
C ASP A 253 13.20 -3.81 -9.89
N PHE A 254 13.03 -5.07 -10.32
CA PHE A 254 12.39 -6.11 -9.52
C PHE A 254 13.13 -6.34 -8.19
N LYS A 255 14.45 -6.52 -8.23
CA LYS A 255 15.25 -6.71 -7.00
C LYS A 255 15.13 -5.51 -6.07
N ASN A 256 15.10 -4.29 -6.62
CA ASN A 256 14.96 -3.07 -5.83
C ASN A 256 13.59 -2.98 -5.13
N LEU A 257 12.51 -3.36 -5.82
CA LEU A 257 11.13 -3.22 -5.33
C LEU A 257 10.65 -4.44 -4.53
N TYR A 258 11.20 -5.63 -4.77
CA TYR A 258 10.82 -6.87 -4.11
C TYR A 258 11.83 -7.33 -3.03
N GLY A 259 13.10 -6.95 -3.13
CA GLY A 259 14.20 -7.39 -2.24
C GLY A 259 15.04 -8.53 -2.79
N ILE A 260 14.45 -9.46 -3.57
CA ILE A 260 15.16 -10.59 -4.20
C ILE A 260 14.93 -10.61 -5.72
N THR A 261 15.74 -11.39 -6.44
CA THR A 261 15.60 -11.48 -7.89
C THR A 261 14.35 -12.25 -8.36
N PRO A 262 13.83 -11.97 -9.56
CA PRO A 262 12.64 -12.66 -10.09
C PRO A 262 12.76 -14.18 -10.07
N GLY A 263 13.94 -14.72 -10.45
CA GLY A 263 14.18 -16.15 -10.47
C GLY A 263 14.07 -16.82 -9.11
N LYS A 264 14.33 -16.10 -8.00
CA LYS A 264 14.15 -16.60 -6.63
C LYS A 264 12.72 -16.44 -6.12
N SER A 265 12.00 -15.44 -6.61
CA SER A 265 10.65 -15.10 -6.13
C SER A 265 9.54 -15.80 -6.90
N LEU A 266 9.65 -15.92 -8.22
CA LEU A 266 8.57 -16.36 -9.12
C LEU A 266 8.63 -17.87 -9.49
N GLN A 267 9.63 -18.59 -8.98
CA GLN A 267 9.80 -20.04 -9.19
C GLN A 267 9.19 -20.90 -8.07
N LYS A 268 8.45 -20.30 -7.15
CA LYS A 268 7.78 -21.01 -6.04
C LYS A 268 6.35 -21.40 -6.36
#